data_d508b12009e31a513ef02dd142e4ae6d
#
_entry.id   d508b12009e31a513ef02dd142e4ae6d
#
_cell.length_a   1.000
_cell.length_b   1.000
_cell.length_c   1.000
_cell.angle_alpha   90.00
_cell.angle_beta   90.00
_cell.angle_gamma   90.00
#
_symmetry.space_group_name_H-M   'P 1'
#
loop_
_entity.id
_entity.type
_entity.pdbx_description
1 polymer ?
#
loop_
_entity_poly.entity_id
_entity_poly.type
_entity_poly.pdbx_seq_one_letter_code
_entity_poly.pdbx_strand_id
1 'polypeptide(L)'
;MGRRVVKLAPWITGLALVVGVTWIGQAHAYEVWVTNQEDHTVTVIDTETNTVLDTITPGGKKPHNVAFSPDGAHAFVANVASNDVNMIETKTRKVIATFPAGTRAHGLAVAPDGKQLWVANPGSNDVTVIDLQLRQTIDTIPVGKAPALVVFDPKGARAFVSNGGSGDLSVIDAKSRKIITTIEAGKGAMGTDITWDGKLLLVTAGDVDQIDVIDAMSYQVKTRIPREGEPHGLVLSPDGKRAYVGSRKANVVSIVDCKQMNIIKDIPAGKRIDIITITPDGRRLYVTSRDTNTVIAIDTLTEKVVAEIAVGKDPHGIAVLPASHH
;
A
#
# COMPACT_ATOMS: atom_id res chain seq x y z
N MET A 1 91.70 7.48 -23.87
CA MET A 1 91.05 6.57 -22.89
C MET A 1 89.97 7.35 -22.15
N GLY A 2 88.75 7.39 -22.62
CA GLY A 2 87.63 8.14 -22.02
C GLY A 2 86.64 7.20 -21.41
N ARG A 3 86.41 7.31 -20.08
CA ARG A 3 85.38 6.59 -19.37
C ARG A 3 84.05 7.30 -19.51
N ARG A 4 83.07 6.68 -20.10
CA ARG A 4 81.66 7.17 -20.09
C ARG A 4 81.02 6.78 -18.76
N VAL A 5 80.52 7.78 -18.04
CA VAL A 5 79.65 7.58 -16.85
C VAL A 5 78.18 7.52 -17.30
N VAL A 6 77.55 6.40 -17.05
CA VAL A 6 76.09 6.19 -17.28
C VAL A 6 75.38 6.69 -16.04
N LYS A 7 74.52 7.71 -16.18
CA LYS A 7 73.59 8.18 -15.12
C LYS A 7 72.33 7.35 -15.18
N LEU A 8 72.02 6.60 -14.12
CA LEU A 8 70.77 5.93 -13.89
C LEU A 8 69.74 6.96 -13.35
N ALA A 9 68.61 7.07 -14.00
CA ALA A 9 67.47 7.87 -13.55
C ALA A 9 66.64 7.11 -12.47
N PRO A 10 66.09 7.77 -11.44
CA PRO A 10 65.26 7.11 -10.44
C PRO A 10 63.84 6.87 -10.96
N TRP A 11 63.36 5.67 -10.79
CA TRP A 11 61.98 5.24 -11.05
C TRP A 11 61.10 5.79 -9.93
N ILE A 12 60.19 6.71 -10.28
CA ILE A 12 59.12 7.17 -9.37
C ILE A 12 57.98 6.21 -9.52
N THR A 13 57.78 5.32 -8.53
CA THR A 13 56.57 4.53 -8.38
C THR A 13 55.45 5.40 -7.88
N GLY A 14 54.60 5.87 -8.79
CA GLY A 14 53.39 6.58 -8.43
C GLY A 14 52.35 5.59 -7.86
N LEU A 15 52.06 5.73 -6.57
CA LEU A 15 50.93 5.04 -5.91
C LEU A 15 49.65 5.73 -6.34
N ALA A 16 48.88 5.13 -7.25
CA ALA A 16 47.54 5.60 -7.61
C ALA A 16 46.56 5.29 -6.46
N LEU A 17 46.16 6.30 -5.72
CA LEU A 17 45.09 6.23 -4.75
C LEU A 17 43.78 6.12 -5.52
N VAL A 18 43.20 4.92 -5.63
CA VAL A 18 41.84 4.74 -6.13
C VAL A 18 40.88 5.16 -5.03
N VAL A 19 40.42 6.42 -5.08
CA VAL A 19 39.29 6.87 -4.26
C VAL A 19 38.03 6.24 -4.83
N GLY A 20 37.59 5.13 -4.23
CA GLY A 20 36.29 4.55 -4.51
C GLY A 20 35.21 5.53 -4.09
N VAL A 21 34.61 6.22 -5.04
CA VAL A 21 33.38 6.98 -4.82
C VAL A 21 32.28 5.93 -4.66
N THR A 22 31.97 5.59 -3.41
CA THR A 22 30.73 4.87 -3.11
C THR A 22 29.59 5.84 -3.40
N TRP A 23 28.87 5.58 -4.46
CA TRP A 23 27.57 6.19 -4.69
C TRP A 23 26.64 5.68 -3.57
N ILE A 24 26.55 6.42 -2.48
CA ILE A 24 25.46 6.29 -1.54
C ILE A 24 24.27 6.91 -2.29
N GLY A 25 23.44 6.04 -2.90
CA GLY A 25 22.19 6.51 -3.49
C GLY A 25 21.47 7.33 -2.42
N GLN A 26 21.14 8.59 -2.73
CA GLN A 26 20.34 9.41 -1.85
C GLN A 26 19.08 8.64 -1.52
N ALA A 27 18.86 8.32 -0.25
CA ALA A 27 17.60 7.81 0.22
C ALA A 27 16.57 8.92 -0.07
N HIS A 28 15.61 8.65 -0.96
CA HIS A 28 14.51 9.58 -1.17
C HIS A 28 13.66 9.55 0.09
N ALA A 29 13.50 10.69 0.74
CA ALA A 29 12.53 10.84 1.82
C ALA A 29 11.12 10.74 1.23
N TYR A 30 10.36 9.75 1.66
CA TYR A 30 8.93 9.63 1.35
C TYR A 30 8.13 10.08 2.57
N GLU A 31 6.89 10.43 2.36
CA GLU A 31 5.93 10.56 3.46
C GLU A 31 5.02 9.33 3.52
N VAL A 32 4.75 8.87 4.73
CA VAL A 32 3.72 7.87 5.02
C VAL A 32 2.58 8.54 5.76
N TRP A 33 1.36 8.40 5.23
CA TRP A 33 0.16 8.94 5.86
C TRP A 33 -0.64 7.80 6.51
N VAL A 34 -1.07 8.01 7.76
CA VAL A 34 -1.74 7.01 8.59
C VAL A 34 -3.02 7.57 9.14
N THR A 35 -4.14 6.89 8.92
CA THR A 35 -5.43 7.29 9.49
C THR A 35 -5.56 6.77 10.92
N ASN A 36 -5.98 7.63 11.85
CA ASN A 36 -6.22 7.31 13.26
C ASN A 36 -7.73 7.40 13.52
N GLN A 37 -8.41 6.25 13.61
CA GLN A 37 -9.88 6.21 13.61
C GLN A 37 -10.51 6.89 14.82
N GLU A 38 -10.00 6.63 16.01
CA GLU A 38 -10.61 7.13 17.25
C GLU A 38 -10.24 8.60 17.53
N ASP A 39 -9.11 9.08 17.03
CA ASP A 39 -8.71 10.48 17.16
C ASP A 39 -9.24 11.35 16.00
N HIS A 40 -9.81 10.74 14.95
CA HIS A 40 -10.30 11.44 13.76
C HIS A 40 -9.23 12.25 13.04
N THR A 41 -8.00 11.76 13.02
CA THR A 41 -6.83 12.42 12.45
C THR A 41 -6.10 11.58 11.42
N VAL A 42 -5.17 12.19 10.71
CA VAL A 42 -4.19 11.53 9.84
C VAL A 42 -2.81 11.97 10.28
N THR A 43 -1.95 11.03 10.67
CA THR A 43 -0.55 11.28 11.00
C THR A 43 0.30 11.18 9.76
N VAL A 44 1.25 12.12 9.58
CA VAL A 44 2.24 12.14 8.50
C VAL A 44 3.61 11.81 9.07
N ILE A 45 4.28 10.82 8.51
CA ILE A 45 5.58 10.29 8.97
C ILE A 45 6.61 10.48 7.87
N ASP A 46 7.80 10.97 8.23
CA ASP A 46 8.98 10.98 7.39
C ASP A 46 9.66 9.61 7.39
N THR A 47 9.92 9.04 6.19
CA THR A 47 10.50 7.69 6.08
C THR A 47 12.01 7.63 6.26
N GLU A 48 12.72 8.72 6.16
CA GLU A 48 14.16 8.78 6.40
C GLU A 48 14.47 8.78 7.89
N THR A 49 13.76 9.62 8.64
CA THR A 49 13.95 9.80 10.08
C THR A 49 13.05 8.92 10.94
N ASN A 50 11.98 8.36 10.38
CA ASN A 50 10.91 7.65 11.09
C ASN A 50 10.27 8.52 12.20
N THR A 51 10.08 9.80 11.93
CA THR A 51 9.47 10.77 12.86
C THR A 51 8.16 11.32 12.32
N VAL A 52 7.26 11.70 13.22
CA VAL A 52 6.02 12.38 12.86
C VAL A 52 6.33 13.81 12.43
N LEU A 53 5.92 14.15 11.20
CA LEU A 53 6.03 15.50 10.64
C LEU A 53 4.83 16.37 10.99
N ASP A 54 3.62 15.76 10.99
CA ASP A 54 2.36 16.49 11.16
C ASP A 54 1.21 15.58 11.57
N THR A 55 0.14 16.20 12.06
CA THR A 55 -1.14 15.53 12.33
C THR A 55 -2.29 16.39 11.77
N ILE A 56 -2.95 15.86 10.75
CA ILE A 56 -4.01 16.52 10.00
C ILE A 56 -5.37 16.14 10.59
N THR A 57 -6.28 17.11 10.73
CA THR A 57 -7.69 16.86 11.07
C THR A 57 -8.52 17.02 9.79
N PRO A 58 -8.91 15.92 9.11
CA PRO A 58 -9.58 16.00 7.81
C PRO A 58 -11.05 16.44 7.89
N GLY A 59 -11.65 16.47 9.08
CA GLY A 59 -13.04 16.90 9.29
C GLY A 59 -14.07 15.78 9.15
N GLY A 60 -13.74 14.65 8.53
CA GLY A 60 -14.57 13.44 8.52
C GLY A 60 -14.49 12.66 9.84
N LYS A 61 -15.40 11.70 10.03
CA LYS A 61 -15.44 10.89 11.25
C LYS A 61 -14.96 9.47 11.00
N LYS A 62 -14.04 9.00 11.86
CA LYS A 62 -13.39 7.69 11.79
C LYS A 62 -12.72 7.48 10.43
N PRO A 63 -11.65 8.24 10.12
CA PRO A 63 -10.87 8.03 8.90
C PRO A 63 -10.35 6.59 8.88
N HIS A 64 -10.55 5.90 7.77
CA HIS A 64 -10.32 4.47 7.68
C HIS A 64 -9.17 4.12 6.74
N ASN A 65 -9.24 4.55 5.48
CA ASN A 65 -8.20 4.35 4.50
C ASN A 65 -7.77 5.67 3.86
N VAL A 66 -6.54 5.68 3.35
CA VAL A 66 -5.95 6.79 2.61
C VAL A 66 -5.34 6.28 1.30
N ALA A 67 -5.52 7.02 0.22
CA ALA A 67 -4.84 6.80 -1.06
C ALA A 67 -4.40 8.14 -1.66
N PHE A 68 -3.44 8.10 -2.57
CA PHE A 68 -2.93 9.28 -3.24
C PHE A 68 -3.29 9.29 -4.72
N SER A 69 -3.37 10.49 -5.31
CA SER A 69 -3.35 10.63 -6.75
C SER A 69 -2.00 10.16 -7.32
N PRO A 70 -1.95 9.65 -8.57
CA PRO A 70 -0.70 9.16 -9.16
C PRO A 70 0.43 10.21 -9.22
N ASP A 71 0.08 11.49 -9.34
CA ASP A 71 1.01 12.61 -9.32
C ASP A 71 1.43 13.06 -7.90
N GLY A 72 0.88 12.43 -6.86
CA GLY A 72 1.13 12.77 -5.48
C GLY A 72 0.55 14.11 -5.01
N ALA A 73 -0.19 14.83 -5.86
CA ALA A 73 -0.71 16.16 -5.51
C ALA A 73 -1.85 16.12 -4.49
N HIS A 74 -2.60 15.03 -4.43
CA HIS A 74 -3.77 14.89 -3.58
C HIS A 74 -3.78 13.57 -2.81
N ALA A 75 -4.23 13.64 -1.56
CA ALA A 75 -4.59 12.49 -0.75
C ALA A 75 -6.11 12.42 -0.60
N PHE A 76 -6.64 11.20 -0.56
CA PHE A 76 -8.06 10.93 -0.36
C PHE A 76 -8.22 10.07 0.89
N VAL A 77 -9.07 10.50 1.81
CA VAL A 77 -9.31 9.83 3.10
C VAL A 77 -10.77 9.41 3.18
N ALA A 78 -11.03 8.11 3.21
CA ALA A 78 -12.37 7.57 3.42
C ALA A 78 -12.74 7.57 4.90
N ASN A 79 -13.95 8.03 5.24
CA ASN A 79 -14.42 8.18 6.60
C ASN A 79 -15.65 7.29 6.85
N VAL A 80 -15.45 6.20 7.60
CA VAL A 80 -16.51 5.17 7.77
C VAL A 80 -17.73 5.64 8.56
N ALA A 81 -17.58 6.61 9.44
CA ALA A 81 -18.68 7.06 10.28
C ALA A 81 -19.42 8.29 9.71
N SER A 82 -18.81 9.08 8.85
CA SER A 82 -19.47 10.20 8.14
C SER A 82 -19.92 9.84 6.73
N ASN A 83 -19.51 8.66 6.17
CA ASN A 83 -19.89 8.19 4.84
C ASN A 83 -19.45 9.14 3.72
N ASP A 84 -18.24 9.66 3.83
CA ASP A 84 -17.68 10.62 2.91
C ASP A 84 -16.19 10.35 2.64
N VAL A 85 -15.63 11.08 1.69
CA VAL A 85 -14.20 11.10 1.39
C VAL A 85 -13.71 12.54 1.39
N ASN A 86 -12.66 12.82 2.17
CA ASN A 86 -11.97 14.10 2.11
C ASN A 86 -10.87 14.05 1.06
N MET A 87 -10.76 15.09 0.25
CA MET A 87 -9.64 15.36 -0.65
C MET A 87 -8.74 16.40 -0.02
N ILE A 88 -7.48 16.06 0.17
CA ILE A 88 -6.47 16.87 0.83
C ILE A 88 -5.39 17.21 -0.16
N GLU A 89 -5.02 18.48 -0.30
CA GLU A 89 -3.84 18.89 -1.04
C GLU A 89 -2.59 18.50 -0.25
N THR A 90 -1.72 17.64 -0.80
CA THR A 90 -0.59 17.08 -0.06
C THR A 90 0.41 18.12 0.39
N LYS A 91 0.72 19.10 -0.46
CA LYS A 91 1.67 20.18 -0.18
C LYS A 91 1.27 21.07 0.99
N THR A 92 0.00 21.43 1.10
CA THR A 92 -0.51 22.33 2.15
C THR A 92 -1.16 21.60 3.31
N ARG A 93 -1.43 20.29 3.13
CA ARG A 93 -2.14 19.41 4.08
C ARG A 93 -3.54 19.91 4.44
N LYS A 94 -4.15 20.69 3.53
CA LYS A 94 -5.50 21.25 3.71
C LYS A 94 -6.54 20.46 2.95
N VAL A 95 -7.70 20.26 3.55
CA VAL A 95 -8.89 19.72 2.88
C VAL A 95 -9.37 20.74 1.86
N ILE A 96 -9.50 20.32 0.61
CA ILE A 96 -9.95 21.17 -0.51
C ILE A 96 -11.30 20.73 -1.09
N ALA A 97 -11.78 19.54 -0.75
CA ALA A 97 -13.09 19.04 -1.11
C ALA A 97 -13.53 17.90 -0.17
N THR A 98 -14.84 17.67 -0.09
CA THR A 98 -15.45 16.51 0.56
C THR A 98 -16.51 15.94 -0.37
N PHE A 99 -16.49 14.64 -0.60
CA PHE A 99 -17.39 13.93 -1.51
C PHE A 99 -18.26 12.97 -0.70
N PRO A 100 -19.59 12.96 -0.89
CA PRO A 100 -20.43 11.93 -0.34
C PRO A 100 -20.05 10.57 -0.97
N ALA A 101 -20.09 9.52 -0.16
CA ALA A 101 -19.90 8.14 -0.59
C ALA A 101 -21.07 7.26 -0.08
N GLY A 102 -21.01 5.96 -0.32
CA GLY A 102 -21.98 5.02 0.24
C GLY A 102 -21.77 4.77 1.74
N THR A 103 -22.63 3.95 2.33
CA THR A 103 -22.60 3.68 3.76
C THR A 103 -21.32 2.98 4.19
N ARG A 104 -20.61 3.55 5.18
CA ARG A 104 -19.34 3.10 5.70
C ARG A 104 -18.21 3.14 4.65
N ALA A 105 -17.97 4.32 4.04
CA ALA A 105 -16.83 4.53 3.13
C ALA A 105 -15.54 3.95 3.71
N HIS A 106 -14.94 2.94 3.03
CA HIS A 106 -13.91 2.07 3.61
C HIS A 106 -12.60 2.11 2.80
N GLY A 107 -12.41 1.16 1.88
CA GLY A 107 -11.24 1.11 1.01
C GLY A 107 -11.44 1.93 -0.25
N LEU A 108 -10.39 2.57 -0.72
CA LEU A 108 -10.49 3.45 -1.88
C LEU A 108 -9.23 3.36 -2.76
N ALA A 109 -9.40 3.62 -4.05
CA ALA A 109 -8.30 3.68 -4.99
C ALA A 109 -8.54 4.77 -6.04
N VAL A 110 -7.48 5.48 -6.40
CA VAL A 110 -7.48 6.38 -7.56
C VAL A 110 -7.13 5.56 -8.79
N ALA A 111 -7.89 5.74 -9.87
CA ALA A 111 -7.57 5.11 -11.14
C ALA A 111 -6.17 5.55 -11.63
N PRO A 112 -5.40 4.69 -12.32
CA PRO A 112 -4.03 5.00 -12.74
C PRO A 112 -3.89 6.25 -13.63
N ASP A 113 -4.97 6.67 -14.32
CA ASP A 113 -5.01 7.90 -15.10
C ASP A 113 -5.29 9.17 -14.27
N GLY A 114 -5.50 9.04 -12.97
CA GLY A 114 -5.76 10.12 -12.03
C GLY A 114 -7.15 10.76 -12.14
N LYS A 115 -8.08 10.21 -12.94
CA LYS A 115 -9.35 10.89 -13.23
C LYS A 115 -10.50 10.47 -12.32
N GLN A 116 -10.46 9.26 -11.79
CA GLN A 116 -11.54 8.72 -10.98
C GLN A 116 -11.03 8.20 -9.64
N LEU A 117 -11.84 8.39 -8.62
CA LEU A 117 -11.69 7.75 -7.31
C LEU A 117 -12.82 6.75 -7.11
N TRP A 118 -12.48 5.53 -6.79
CA TRP A 118 -13.43 4.47 -6.49
C TRP A 118 -13.38 4.12 -5.01
N VAL A 119 -14.55 4.05 -4.37
CA VAL A 119 -14.69 3.88 -2.91
C VAL A 119 -15.58 2.69 -2.62
N ALA A 120 -15.04 1.69 -1.94
CA ALA A 120 -15.81 0.53 -1.46
C ALA A 120 -16.64 0.90 -0.21
N ASN A 121 -17.91 0.52 -0.22
CA ASN A 121 -18.87 0.87 0.83
C ASN A 121 -19.49 -0.42 1.41
N PRO A 122 -18.91 -1.02 2.46
CA PRO A 122 -19.40 -2.28 3.03
C PRO A 122 -20.81 -2.20 3.61
N GLY A 123 -21.27 -1.02 4.00
CA GLY A 123 -22.61 -0.85 4.55
C GLY A 123 -23.74 -0.83 3.51
N SER A 124 -23.44 -0.40 2.28
CA SER A 124 -24.37 -0.38 1.15
C SER A 124 -24.13 -1.46 0.09
N ASN A 125 -23.01 -2.22 0.19
CA ASN A 125 -22.60 -3.25 -0.75
C ASN A 125 -22.39 -2.72 -2.18
N ASP A 126 -21.75 -1.60 -2.30
CA ASP A 126 -21.48 -0.94 -3.57
C ASP A 126 -20.10 -0.29 -3.60
N VAL A 127 -19.73 0.19 -4.78
CA VAL A 127 -18.58 1.05 -5.02
C VAL A 127 -19.08 2.39 -5.56
N THR A 128 -18.78 3.49 -4.86
CA THR A 128 -19.00 4.84 -5.36
C THR A 128 -17.88 5.24 -6.30
N VAL A 129 -18.20 5.76 -7.47
CA VAL A 129 -17.25 6.31 -8.45
C VAL A 129 -17.36 7.82 -8.49
N ILE A 130 -16.27 8.50 -8.18
CA ILE A 130 -16.16 9.95 -8.15
C ILE A 130 -15.26 10.40 -9.31
N ASP A 131 -15.75 11.31 -10.15
CA ASP A 131 -14.95 12.03 -11.14
C ASP A 131 -14.20 13.16 -10.44
N LEU A 132 -12.86 13.10 -10.47
CA LEU A 132 -12.01 14.05 -9.76
C LEU A 132 -11.90 15.40 -10.45
N GLN A 133 -12.12 15.46 -11.78
CA GLN A 133 -12.13 16.71 -12.53
C GLN A 133 -13.45 17.46 -12.33
N LEU A 134 -14.56 16.75 -12.45
CA LEU A 134 -15.91 17.31 -12.23
C LEU A 134 -16.23 17.49 -10.74
N ARG A 135 -15.46 16.82 -9.85
CA ARG A 135 -15.65 16.80 -8.41
C ARG A 135 -17.04 16.35 -8.00
N GLN A 136 -17.53 15.29 -8.59
CA GLN A 136 -18.86 14.74 -8.32
C GLN A 136 -18.91 13.22 -8.45
N THR A 137 -19.85 12.59 -7.74
CA THR A 137 -20.19 11.19 -7.94
C THR A 137 -20.83 11.01 -9.30
N ILE A 138 -20.30 10.09 -10.10
CA ILE A 138 -20.78 9.79 -11.47
C ILE A 138 -21.41 8.42 -11.60
N ASP A 139 -21.20 7.52 -10.61
CA ASP A 139 -21.80 6.19 -10.62
C ASP A 139 -21.78 5.56 -9.22
N THR A 140 -22.63 4.54 -9.04
CA THR A 140 -22.64 3.63 -7.88
C THR A 140 -22.82 2.22 -8.41
N ILE A 141 -21.80 1.37 -8.24
CA ILE A 141 -21.76 0.02 -8.81
C ILE A 141 -22.09 -0.99 -7.71
N PRO A 142 -23.21 -1.71 -7.79
CA PRO A 142 -23.50 -2.82 -6.88
C PRO A 142 -22.45 -3.92 -7.04
N VAL A 143 -21.92 -4.44 -5.92
CA VAL A 143 -20.91 -5.52 -5.88
C VAL A 143 -21.32 -6.61 -4.88
N GLY A 144 -20.41 -7.49 -4.50
CA GLY A 144 -20.63 -8.47 -3.45
C GLY A 144 -20.87 -7.87 -2.06
N LYS A 145 -21.06 -8.73 -1.04
CA LYS A 145 -21.36 -8.27 0.33
C LYS A 145 -20.12 -7.75 1.05
N ALA A 146 -20.30 -6.64 1.76
CA ALA A 146 -19.26 -5.97 2.54
C ALA A 146 -17.96 -5.79 1.75
N PRO A 147 -17.97 -5.01 0.64
CA PRO A 147 -16.76 -4.71 -0.12
C PRO A 147 -15.74 -3.97 0.75
N ALA A 148 -14.46 -4.39 0.66
CA ALA A 148 -13.40 -3.90 1.53
C ALA A 148 -12.42 -2.97 0.82
N LEU A 149 -11.82 -3.42 -0.27
CA LEU A 149 -10.82 -2.66 -1.04
C LEU A 149 -11.16 -2.66 -2.53
N VAL A 150 -10.65 -1.64 -3.21
CA VAL A 150 -10.62 -1.56 -4.67
C VAL A 150 -9.15 -1.51 -5.11
N VAL A 151 -8.79 -2.31 -6.10
CA VAL A 151 -7.46 -2.30 -6.74
C VAL A 151 -7.64 -2.24 -8.24
N PHE A 152 -6.92 -1.37 -8.93
CA PHE A 152 -6.88 -1.32 -10.38
C PHE A 152 -5.76 -2.19 -10.94
N ASP A 153 -5.98 -2.77 -12.11
CA ASP A 153 -4.83 -3.29 -12.85
C ASP A 153 -3.91 -2.14 -13.31
N PRO A 154 -2.61 -2.42 -13.59
CA PRO A 154 -1.64 -1.35 -13.89
C PRO A 154 -2.01 -0.47 -15.09
N LYS A 155 -2.87 -0.95 -15.98
CA LYS A 155 -3.37 -0.20 -17.15
C LYS A 155 -4.64 0.59 -16.84
N GLY A 156 -5.24 0.41 -15.68
CA GLY A 156 -6.51 1.02 -15.31
C GLY A 156 -7.71 0.51 -16.13
N ALA A 157 -7.57 -0.65 -16.79
CA ALA A 157 -8.65 -1.21 -17.60
C ALA A 157 -9.67 -1.97 -16.76
N ARG A 158 -9.22 -2.56 -15.65
CA ARG A 158 -10.06 -3.34 -14.73
C ARG A 158 -9.85 -2.89 -13.30
N ALA A 159 -10.93 -2.94 -12.53
CA ALA A 159 -10.90 -2.83 -11.09
C ALA A 159 -11.30 -4.18 -10.46
N PHE A 160 -10.64 -4.54 -9.37
CA PHE A 160 -10.93 -5.71 -8.56
C PHE A 160 -11.39 -5.22 -7.19
N VAL A 161 -12.55 -5.70 -6.74
CA VAL A 161 -13.15 -5.32 -5.47
C VAL A 161 -13.25 -6.56 -4.59
N SER A 162 -12.53 -6.59 -3.49
CA SER A 162 -12.65 -7.67 -2.51
C SER A 162 -13.92 -7.50 -1.69
N ASN A 163 -14.74 -8.55 -1.63
CA ASN A 163 -16.03 -8.56 -0.93
C ASN A 163 -15.95 -9.51 0.28
N GLY A 164 -15.57 -8.95 1.45
CA GLY A 164 -15.31 -9.75 2.65
C GLY A 164 -16.50 -10.56 3.14
N GLY A 165 -17.71 -10.02 3.02
CA GLY A 165 -18.93 -10.68 3.48
C GLY A 165 -19.39 -11.83 2.58
N SER A 166 -19.23 -11.72 1.26
CA SER A 166 -19.56 -12.80 0.32
C SER A 166 -18.39 -13.76 0.06
N GLY A 167 -17.15 -13.36 0.34
CA GLY A 167 -15.95 -14.18 0.13
C GLY A 167 -15.58 -14.31 -1.35
N ASP A 168 -15.71 -13.23 -2.09
CA ASP A 168 -15.43 -13.18 -3.53
C ASP A 168 -14.77 -11.85 -3.93
N LEU A 169 -14.38 -11.76 -5.21
CA LEU A 169 -13.97 -10.51 -5.83
C LEU A 169 -14.86 -10.19 -7.01
N SER A 170 -15.36 -8.97 -7.05
CA SER A 170 -16.00 -8.44 -8.26
C SER A 170 -14.91 -7.90 -9.20
N VAL A 171 -14.88 -8.36 -10.45
CA VAL A 171 -14.03 -7.83 -11.52
C VAL A 171 -14.86 -6.90 -12.38
N ILE A 172 -14.43 -5.64 -12.50
CA ILE A 172 -15.20 -4.59 -13.13
C ILE A 172 -14.38 -4.00 -14.29
N ASP A 173 -15.00 -3.84 -15.45
CA ASP A 173 -14.45 -3.04 -16.55
C ASP A 173 -14.50 -1.56 -16.14
N ALA A 174 -13.33 -0.94 -16.00
CA ALA A 174 -13.24 0.41 -15.44
C ALA A 174 -13.85 1.49 -16.34
N LYS A 175 -13.89 1.28 -17.67
CA LYS A 175 -14.46 2.23 -18.62
C LYS A 175 -15.97 2.18 -18.63
N SER A 176 -16.56 1.00 -18.76
CA SER A 176 -18.01 0.82 -18.81
C SER A 176 -18.65 0.73 -17.42
N ARG A 177 -17.85 0.53 -16.36
CA ARG A 177 -18.26 0.33 -14.96
C ARG A 177 -19.21 -0.86 -14.79
N LYS A 178 -19.08 -1.87 -15.63
CA LYS A 178 -19.87 -3.10 -15.57
C LYS A 178 -19.05 -4.25 -15.00
N ILE A 179 -19.70 -5.10 -14.23
CA ILE A 179 -19.09 -6.34 -13.73
C ILE A 179 -18.81 -7.26 -14.93
N ILE A 180 -17.56 -7.67 -15.09
CA ILE A 180 -17.11 -8.66 -16.07
C ILE A 180 -17.41 -10.06 -15.55
N THR A 181 -17.02 -10.33 -14.29
CA THR A 181 -17.17 -11.61 -13.63
C THR A 181 -16.98 -11.46 -12.12
N THR A 182 -17.26 -12.54 -11.39
CA THR A 182 -16.96 -12.68 -9.97
C THR A 182 -16.00 -13.86 -9.79
N ILE A 183 -14.96 -13.69 -8.97
CA ILE A 183 -13.97 -14.73 -8.64
C ILE A 183 -14.25 -15.21 -7.23
N GLU A 184 -14.48 -16.50 -7.04
CA GLU A 184 -14.61 -17.08 -5.72
C GLU A 184 -13.27 -17.00 -4.97
N ALA A 185 -13.27 -16.37 -3.82
CA ALA A 185 -12.15 -16.28 -2.88
C ALA A 185 -12.60 -16.83 -1.51
N GLY A 186 -11.74 -16.81 -0.52
CA GLY A 186 -12.12 -17.21 0.84
C GLY A 186 -12.93 -16.13 1.57
N LYS A 187 -13.76 -16.53 2.54
CA LYS A 187 -14.49 -15.60 3.41
C LYS A 187 -13.52 -14.67 4.15
N GLY A 188 -13.94 -13.44 4.37
CA GLY A 188 -13.09 -12.41 4.92
C GLY A 188 -12.08 -11.87 3.89
N ALA A 189 -12.40 -11.91 2.57
CA ALA A 189 -11.57 -11.32 1.51
C ALA A 189 -11.37 -9.82 1.75
N MET A 190 -10.12 -9.41 2.03
CA MET A 190 -9.80 -8.04 2.48
C MET A 190 -8.62 -7.45 1.72
N GLY A 191 -7.40 -7.63 2.23
CA GLY A 191 -6.19 -7.13 1.61
C GLY A 191 -6.00 -7.70 0.21
N THR A 192 -5.86 -6.83 -0.77
CA THR A 192 -5.81 -7.23 -2.18
C THR A 192 -4.79 -6.36 -2.89
N ASP A 193 -3.91 -6.99 -3.66
CA ASP A 193 -2.94 -6.29 -4.50
C ASP A 193 -2.64 -7.09 -5.77
N ILE A 194 -2.22 -6.39 -6.83
CA ILE A 194 -1.96 -6.98 -8.15
C ILE A 194 -0.52 -6.68 -8.60
N THR A 195 0.14 -7.66 -9.21
CA THR A 195 1.50 -7.49 -9.74
C THR A 195 1.56 -6.43 -10.85
N TRP A 196 2.71 -5.75 -10.99
CA TRP A 196 2.92 -4.70 -11.99
C TRP A 196 2.73 -5.15 -13.44
N ASP A 197 2.88 -6.44 -13.71
CA ASP A 197 2.57 -7.01 -15.03
C ASP A 197 1.07 -7.34 -15.20
N GLY A 198 0.28 -7.14 -14.15
CA GLY A 198 -1.18 -7.36 -14.15
C GLY A 198 -1.61 -8.82 -14.22
N LYS A 199 -0.70 -9.78 -13.91
CA LYS A 199 -0.98 -11.21 -14.08
C LYS A 199 -1.39 -11.95 -12.82
N LEU A 200 -0.82 -11.57 -11.67
CA LEU A 200 -1.16 -12.19 -10.39
C LEU A 200 -1.87 -11.20 -9.48
N LEU A 201 -2.98 -11.63 -8.93
CA LEU A 201 -3.74 -10.95 -7.89
C LEU A 201 -3.64 -11.81 -6.62
N LEU A 202 -3.25 -11.20 -5.52
CA LEU A 202 -3.22 -11.83 -4.21
C LEU A 202 -4.32 -11.23 -3.34
N VAL A 203 -4.99 -12.09 -2.56
CA VAL A 203 -6.09 -11.68 -1.68
C VAL A 203 -5.96 -12.39 -0.35
N THR A 204 -6.01 -11.65 0.74
CA THR A 204 -6.13 -12.25 2.07
C THR A 204 -7.57 -12.63 2.36
N ALA A 205 -7.78 -13.82 2.92
CA ALA A 205 -9.07 -14.33 3.34
C ALA A 205 -9.02 -14.69 4.83
N GLY A 206 -9.22 -13.66 5.68
CA GLY A 206 -8.96 -13.73 7.12
C GLY A 206 -9.84 -14.69 7.89
N ASP A 207 -11.10 -14.87 7.47
CA ASP A 207 -12.05 -15.75 8.16
C ASP A 207 -11.76 -17.25 7.93
N VAL A 208 -10.94 -17.58 6.93
CA VAL A 208 -10.54 -18.94 6.57
C VAL A 208 -9.04 -19.16 6.59
N ASP A 209 -8.30 -18.19 7.17
CA ASP A 209 -6.86 -18.29 7.44
C ASP A 209 -6.02 -18.66 6.19
N GLN A 210 -6.24 -17.96 5.07
CA GLN A 210 -5.51 -18.22 3.83
C GLN A 210 -5.22 -16.94 3.02
N ILE A 211 -4.32 -17.09 2.06
CA ILE A 211 -4.03 -16.12 1.00
C ILE A 211 -4.35 -16.78 -0.33
N ASP A 212 -5.28 -16.23 -1.09
CA ASP A 212 -5.61 -16.71 -2.42
C ASP A 212 -4.70 -16.06 -3.45
N VAL A 213 -4.08 -16.87 -4.31
CA VAL A 213 -3.29 -16.43 -5.46
C VAL A 213 -4.10 -16.70 -6.72
N ILE A 214 -4.42 -15.65 -7.44
CA ILE A 214 -5.36 -15.67 -8.56
C ILE A 214 -4.63 -15.26 -9.83
N ASP A 215 -4.87 -15.96 -10.92
CA ASP A 215 -4.47 -15.53 -12.26
C ASP A 215 -5.45 -14.43 -12.73
N ALA A 216 -4.97 -13.20 -12.81
CA ALA A 216 -5.80 -12.04 -13.14
C ALA A 216 -6.20 -11.97 -14.63
N MET A 217 -5.66 -12.87 -15.47
CA MET A 217 -6.04 -12.95 -16.88
C MET A 217 -7.13 -13.98 -17.14
N SER A 218 -7.05 -15.13 -16.48
CA SER A 218 -8.05 -16.20 -16.60
C SER A 218 -9.12 -16.15 -15.50
N TYR A 219 -8.90 -15.34 -14.45
CA TYR A 219 -9.76 -15.23 -13.27
C TYR A 219 -9.87 -16.53 -12.45
N GLN A 220 -8.84 -17.38 -12.54
CA GLN A 220 -8.82 -18.66 -11.83
C GLN A 220 -7.90 -18.61 -10.61
N VAL A 221 -8.33 -19.18 -9.51
CA VAL A 221 -7.48 -19.40 -8.33
C VAL A 221 -6.39 -20.40 -8.70
N LYS A 222 -5.13 -20.00 -8.63
CA LYS A 222 -3.95 -20.84 -8.89
C LYS A 222 -3.58 -21.68 -7.69
N THR A 223 -3.63 -21.08 -6.52
CA THR A 223 -3.30 -21.75 -5.27
C THR A 223 -3.88 -20.98 -4.08
N ARG A 224 -3.98 -21.67 -2.96
CA ARG A 224 -4.34 -21.14 -1.66
C ARG A 224 -3.19 -21.40 -0.69
N ILE A 225 -2.61 -20.37 -0.15
CA ILE A 225 -1.50 -20.45 0.81
C ILE A 225 -2.10 -20.39 2.21
N PRO A 226 -2.00 -21.46 3.03
CA PRO A 226 -2.47 -21.41 4.41
C PRO A 226 -1.72 -20.35 5.21
N ARG A 227 -2.46 -19.52 5.96
CA ARG A 227 -1.89 -18.49 6.84
C ARG A 227 -2.78 -18.29 8.05
N GLU A 228 -2.49 -19.02 9.12
CA GLU A 228 -3.21 -18.90 10.39
C GLU A 228 -3.03 -17.51 11.03
N GLY A 229 -4.04 -17.06 11.76
CA GLY A 229 -3.98 -15.84 12.55
C GLY A 229 -4.55 -14.60 11.86
N GLU A 230 -5.58 -14.78 11.04
CA GLU A 230 -6.36 -13.70 10.41
C GLU A 230 -5.50 -12.80 9.52
N PRO A 231 -5.02 -13.30 8.35
CA PRO A 231 -4.34 -12.46 7.36
C PRO A 231 -5.25 -11.34 6.90
N HIS A 232 -4.73 -10.09 6.85
CA HIS A 232 -5.55 -8.91 6.61
C HIS A 232 -4.94 -7.96 5.59
N GLY A 233 -4.00 -7.09 5.99
CA GLY A 233 -3.31 -6.20 5.07
C GLY A 233 -2.32 -6.96 4.19
N LEU A 234 -2.23 -6.55 2.91
CA LEU A 234 -1.32 -7.14 1.94
C LEU A 234 -0.74 -6.05 1.04
N VAL A 235 0.55 -6.17 0.73
CA VAL A 235 1.23 -5.35 -0.29
C VAL A 235 2.25 -6.18 -1.04
N LEU A 236 2.37 -5.97 -2.35
CA LEU A 236 3.41 -6.56 -3.19
C LEU A 236 4.67 -5.69 -3.19
N SER A 237 5.85 -6.34 -3.25
CA SER A 237 7.10 -5.63 -3.52
C SER A 237 7.06 -5.00 -4.92
N PRO A 238 7.74 -3.84 -5.13
CA PRO A 238 7.74 -3.17 -6.43
C PRO A 238 8.23 -4.04 -7.60
N ASP A 239 9.08 -5.03 -7.33
CA ASP A 239 9.56 -5.99 -8.34
C ASP A 239 8.61 -7.20 -8.53
N GLY A 240 7.51 -7.27 -7.76
CA GLY A 240 6.52 -8.34 -7.82
C GLY A 240 6.99 -9.72 -7.35
N LYS A 241 8.19 -9.82 -6.77
CA LYS A 241 8.74 -11.12 -6.35
C LYS A 241 8.27 -11.57 -4.99
N ARG A 242 7.90 -10.63 -4.13
CA ARG A 242 7.45 -10.88 -2.76
C ARG A 242 6.10 -10.20 -2.51
N ALA A 243 5.32 -10.82 -1.65
CA ALA A 243 4.21 -10.14 -0.98
C ALA A 243 4.46 -10.13 0.52
N TYR A 244 3.97 -9.08 1.17
CA TYR A 244 4.02 -8.92 2.61
C TYR A 244 2.61 -8.90 3.16
N VAL A 245 2.33 -9.79 4.11
CA VAL A 245 0.97 -10.00 4.63
C VAL A 245 0.97 -9.83 6.14
N GLY A 246 0.20 -8.86 6.60
CA GLY A 246 -0.05 -8.65 8.01
C GLY A 246 -1.13 -9.60 8.55
N SER A 247 -0.87 -10.25 9.68
CA SER A 247 -1.83 -11.15 10.34
C SER A 247 -2.21 -10.61 11.72
N ARG A 248 -3.50 -10.26 11.89
CA ARG A 248 -4.01 -9.55 13.06
C ARG A 248 -3.82 -10.31 14.37
N LYS A 249 -4.16 -11.62 14.39
CA LYS A 249 -4.07 -12.46 15.60
C LYS A 249 -2.68 -13.04 15.80
N ALA A 250 -1.95 -13.32 14.72
CA ALA A 250 -0.59 -13.82 14.81
C ALA A 250 0.42 -12.73 15.16
N ASN A 251 0.09 -11.43 14.94
CA ASN A 251 0.98 -10.30 15.21
C ASN A 251 2.32 -10.38 14.45
N VAL A 252 2.27 -10.84 13.23
CA VAL A 252 3.44 -10.96 12.35
C VAL A 252 3.16 -10.39 10.97
N VAL A 253 4.23 -10.00 10.28
CA VAL A 253 4.25 -9.79 8.83
C VAL A 253 4.87 -11.02 8.20
N SER A 254 4.10 -11.75 7.38
CA SER A 254 4.59 -12.89 6.60
C SER A 254 5.16 -12.42 5.28
N ILE A 255 6.31 -12.96 4.90
CA ILE A 255 6.92 -12.79 3.58
C ILE A 255 6.51 -13.99 2.71
N VAL A 256 5.84 -13.70 1.62
CA VAL A 256 5.42 -14.69 0.61
C VAL A 256 6.34 -14.59 -0.61
N ASP A 257 6.89 -15.71 -1.06
CA ASP A 257 7.56 -15.81 -2.36
C ASP A 257 6.51 -15.97 -3.46
N CYS A 258 6.36 -14.97 -4.32
CA CYS A 258 5.33 -14.96 -5.37
C CYS A 258 5.60 -15.97 -6.49
N LYS A 259 6.84 -16.44 -6.66
CA LYS A 259 7.20 -17.47 -7.65
C LYS A 259 6.91 -18.87 -7.13
N GLN A 260 7.30 -19.15 -5.88
CA GLN A 260 7.08 -20.43 -5.22
C GLN A 260 5.68 -20.56 -4.63
N MET A 261 4.96 -19.43 -4.45
CA MET A 261 3.64 -19.34 -3.85
C MET A 261 3.57 -19.97 -2.46
N ASN A 262 4.53 -19.60 -1.60
CA ASN A 262 4.60 -20.07 -0.21
C ASN A 262 5.14 -18.98 0.72
N ILE A 263 4.85 -19.10 2.01
CA ILE A 263 5.43 -18.26 3.05
C ILE A 263 6.86 -18.73 3.29
N ILE A 264 7.82 -17.79 3.26
CA ILE A 264 9.23 -18.07 3.48
C ILE A 264 9.72 -17.59 4.85
N LYS A 265 9.01 -16.65 5.47
CA LYS A 265 9.39 -16.09 6.78
C LYS A 265 8.25 -15.33 7.43
N ASP A 266 8.23 -15.33 8.76
CA ASP A 266 7.42 -14.45 9.60
C ASP A 266 8.31 -13.47 10.36
N ILE A 267 7.91 -12.19 10.38
CA ILE A 267 8.56 -11.10 11.13
C ILE A 267 7.60 -10.68 12.24
N PRO A 268 7.91 -10.89 13.53
CA PRO A 268 7.11 -10.35 14.62
C PRO A 268 7.02 -8.82 14.55
N ALA A 269 5.81 -8.26 14.58
CA ALA A 269 5.60 -6.83 14.38
C ALA A 269 4.35 -6.32 15.10
N GLY A 270 4.52 -5.62 16.21
CA GLY A 270 3.43 -4.94 16.92
C GLY A 270 2.36 -5.86 17.50
N LYS A 271 1.15 -5.32 17.67
CA LYS A 271 -0.03 -6.06 18.16
C LYS A 271 -1.26 -5.67 17.35
N ARG A 272 -2.05 -6.66 16.94
CA ARG A 272 -3.20 -6.48 16.06
C ARG A 272 -2.82 -5.64 14.84
N ILE A 273 -1.82 -6.13 14.11
CA ILE A 273 -1.35 -5.46 12.90
C ILE A 273 -2.43 -5.51 11.82
N ASP A 274 -2.57 -4.43 11.05
CA ASP A 274 -3.74 -4.28 10.20
C ASP A 274 -3.34 -4.02 8.73
N ILE A 275 -3.15 -2.80 8.34
CA ILE A 275 -2.79 -2.44 6.97
C ILE A 275 -1.28 -2.26 6.84
N ILE A 276 -0.76 -2.58 5.67
CA ILE A 276 0.66 -2.56 5.36
C ILE A 276 0.88 -1.82 4.03
N THR A 277 1.95 -1.07 3.97
CA THR A 277 2.42 -0.41 2.74
C THR A 277 3.94 -0.56 2.59
N ILE A 278 4.45 -0.34 1.39
CA ILE A 278 5.87 -0.41 1.06
C ILE A 278 6.31 0.88 0.35
N THR A 279 7.53 1.33 0.63
CA THR A 279 8.12 2.45 -0.10
C THR A 279 8.34 2.11 -1.58
N PRO A 280 8.27 3.07 -2.51
CA PRO A 280 8.44 2.82 -3.96
C PRO A 280 9.79 2.19 -4.33
N ASP A 281 10.83 2.40 -3.53
CA ASP A 281 12.14 1.76 -3.69
C ASP A 281 12.21 0.33 -3.12
N GLY A 282 11.12 -0.13 -2.49
CA GLY A 282 11.00 -1.47 -1.91
C GLY A 282 11.79 -1.70 -0.63
N ARG A 283 12.38 -0.65 -0.02
CA ARG A 283 13.31 -0.81 1.11
C ARG A 283 12.66 -0.80 2.49
N ARG A 284 11.47 -0.22 2.63
CA ARG A 284 10.78 -0.07 3.90
C ARG A 284 9.32 -0.50 3.79
N LEU A 285 8.90 -1.31 4.76
CA LEU A 285 7.48 -1.56 5.03
C LEU A 285 7.05 -0.71 6.22
N TYR A 286 5.82 -0.24 6.16
CA TYR A 286 5.16 0.43 7.28
C TYR A 286 3.85 -0.30 7.56
N VAL A 287 3.64 -0.68 8.81
CA VAL A 287 2.52 -1.53 9.25
C VAL A 287 1.83 -0.86 10.42
N THR A 288 0.52 -0.71 10.35
CA THR A 288 -0.26 -0.20 11.48
C THR A 288 -0.43 -1.27 12.56
N SER A 289 -0.17 -0.89 13.81
CA SER A 289 -0.34 -1.72 15.02
C SER A 289 -1.41 -1.07 15.89
N ARG A 290 -2.63 -1.59 15.79
CA ARG A 290 -3.83 -0.92 16.34
C ARG A 290 -3.84 -0.88 17.86
N ASP A 291 -3.47 -2.00 18.51
CA ASP A 291 -3.54 -2.11 19.98
C ASP A 291 -2.41 -1.36 20.70
N THR A 292 -1.33 -1.00 19.97
CA THR A 292 -0.22 -0.21 20.53
C THR A 292 -0.28 1.27 20.11
N ASN A 293 -1.18 1.66 19.19
CA ASN A 293 -1.25 3.01 18.61
C ASN A 293 0.08 3.42 17.99
N THR A 294 0.71 2.51 17.25
CA THR A 294 2.01 2.72 16.59
C THR A 294 1.99 2.31 15.14
N VAL A 295 2.96 2.79 14.39
CA VAL A 295 3.35 2.28 13.08
C VAL A 295 4.70 1.61 13.23
N ILE A 296 4.80 0.38 12.73
CA ILE A 296 6.03 -0.41 12.75
C ILE A 296 6.74 -0.24 11.41
N ALA A 297 7.99 0.21 11.43
CA ALA A 297 8.84 0.25 10.25
C ALA A 297 9.73 -0.98 10.18
N ILE A 298 9.73 -1.68 9.03
CA ILE A 298 10.52 -2.89 8.79
C ILE A 298 11.44 -2.65 7.61
N ASP A 299 12.72 -2.97 7.77
CA ASP A 299 13.68 -2.96 6.68
C ASP A 299 13.58 -4.28 5.89
N THR A 300 13.29 -4.18 4.59
CA THR A 300 13.03 -5.35 3.73
C THR A 300 14.28 -6.13 3.38
N LEU A 301 15.47 -5.52 3.45
CA LEU A 301 16.74 -6.18 3.15
C LEU A 301 17.20 -7.02 4.36
N THR A 302 17.16 -6.43 5.56
CA THR A 302 17.55 -7.12 6.80
C THR A 302 16.40 -7.93 7.40
N GLU A 303 15.16 -7.67 6.95
CA GLU A 303 13.92 -8.30 7.43
C GLU A 303 13.75 -8.14 8.96
N LYS A 304 14.05 -6.93 9.46
CA LYS A 304 13.96 -6.58 10.88
C LYS A 304 13.14 -5.32 11.09
N VAL A 305 12.45 -5.25 12.22
CA VAL A 305 11.87 -4.00 12.73
C VAL A 305 13.00 -3.03 13.01
N VAL A 306 12.87 -1.79 12.49
CA VAL A 306 13.87 -0.73 12.64
C VAL A 306 13.34 0.48 13.39
N ALA A 307 12.02 0.64 13.48
CA ALA A 307 11.39 1.68 14.29
C ALA A 307 9.96 1.26 14.70
N GLU A 308 9.54 1.80 15.85
CA GLU A 308 8.16 1.82 16.31
C GLU A 308 7.78 3.29 16.56
N ILE A 309 6.81 3.79 15.78
CA ILE A 309 6.49 5.22 15.70
C ILE A 309 5.12 5.44 16.34
N ALA A 310 5.05 6.20 17.41
CA ALA A 310 3.80 6.56 18.05
C ALA A 310 2.95 7.45 17.12
N VAL A 311 1.67 7.10 16.96
CA VAL A 311 0.68 7.82 16.14
C VAL A 311 -0.59 8.04 16.94
N GLY A 312 -1.68 8.47 16.30
CA GLY A 312 -2.97 8.62 16.98
C GLY A 312 -3.63 7.27 17.29
N LYS A 313 -4.78 7.31 17.97
CA LYS A 313 -5.49 6.12 18.45
C LYS A 313 -6.17 5.34 17.34
N ASP A 314 -6.06 4.01 17.46
CA ASP A 314 -6.63 3.03 16.52
C ASP A 314 -6.15 3.28 15.08
N PRO A 315 -4.82 3.27 14.81
CA PRO A 315 -4.28 3.48 13.46
C PRO A 315 -4.73 2.36 12.54
N HIS A 316 -5.22 2.74 11.34
CA HIS A 316 -5.78 1.75 10.41
C HIS A 316 -5.17 1.84 9.02
N GLY A 317 -5.71 2.68 8.14
CA GLY A 317 -5.22 2.84 6.78
C GLY A 317 -3.86 3.51 6.73
N ILE A 318 -3.00 3.05 5.84
CA ILE A 318 -1.65 3.56 5.68
C ILE A 318 -1.26 3.54 4.20
N ALA A 319 -0.67 4.61 3.72
CA ALA A 319 -0.15 4.69 2.36
C ALA A 319 1.11 5.55 2.29
N VAL A 320 1.97 5.25 1.32
CA VAL A 320 3.15 6.06 1.00
C VAL A 320 2.78 7.08 -0.05
N LEU A 321 3.11 8.35 0.19
CA LEU A 321 2.99 9.40 -0.81
C LEU A 321 3.95 9.12 -1.97
N PRO A 322 3.46 8.98 -3.22
CA PRO A 322 4.34 8.81 -4.38
C PRO A 322 5.35 9.95 -4.48
N ALA A 323 6.58 9.64 -4.90
CA ALA A 323 7.56 10.68 -5.18
C ALA A 323 6.99 11.60 -6.27
N SER A 324 6.93 12.91 -6.00
CA SER A 324 6.57 13.87 -7.04
C SER A 324 7.59 13.78 -8.17
N HIS A 325 7.14 13.48 -9.37
CA HIS A 325 7.96 13.61 -10.56
C HIS A 325 8.19 15.12 -10.80
N HIS A 326 9.32 15.63 -10.31
CA HIS A 326 9.81 16.98 -10.64
C HIS A 326 10.66 16.92 -11.91
#